data_2191ed58452016619115c1b2fd3d9c47
#
_entry.id   2191ed58452016619115c1b2fd3d9c47
#
_cell.length_a   1.000
_cell.length_b   1.000
_cell.length_c   1.000
_cell.angle_alpha   90.00
_cell.angle_beta   90.00
_cell.angle_gamma   90.00
#
_symmetry.space_group_name_H-M   'P 1'
#
loop_
_entity.id
_entity.type
_entity.pdbx_description
1 polymer ?
#
loop_
_entity_poly.entity_id
_entity_poly.type
_entity_poly.pdbx_seq_one_letter_code
_entity_poly.pdbx_strand_id
1 'polypeptide(L)'
;MERALALLPLIVGLALPASALEGRIADAAGAPVAGAWVSASRGDPSHSVTVFSDGAGGFRLPAPEGAGPLGLRVRRIGFRDLGQSDVAADASLALVLERETDPAAVAAQLPANRWYALVLDRVADPVQREELVRQCTYCHQQGNAATRRVRDPEEWHKLLALMGRMGGMVSSDLRAQIPELFNAAYEPTHAVPLLTARMNEPDFAPPPPAEVLRTRIDEWELGGRASVLHDITVHPDGRIYSVDMNEDRLYRLDPARPDAERASWLVPRGDLPLGGVFAAVGPPVPANSNAHVGPHSLQVAPDGALWITLALGNQLARFDPKSEAWSAHTLSEGYYPHTLRFDQRGRIWYTIAASNHVGMYDPATGEGRELRLPARTLAQDAVLRMMPALLWLGRHFDLRGAAAGGGSGMTVPIPYGIDVAPDGSVWFSQLNEHRIGRIDPGSFAIEMVETPFPGPRRMRFDSQGRLWIPSFSGGLIARFDPQTREFKSWQLPDQPQVPYALHVDRRSDTVWICGTESDSLIRFEPRAERFTVYPLPTRVTYTREIDFDAQGRVWTSNSNAPTWQIEGGVPKIVRLDPNPG
;
A
#
# COMPACT_ATOMS: atom_id res chain seq x y z
N MET A 1 66.36 -5.34 -24.95
CA MET A 1 65.03 -5.87 -24.54
C MET A 1 64.19 -4.70 -24.04
N GLU A 2 63.55 -4.00 -24.94
CA GLU A 2 62.70 -2.86 -24.68
C GLU A 2 61.29 -3.38 -24.38
N ARG A 3 60.73 -2.98 -23.21
CA ARG A 3 59.34 -3.24 -22.86
C ARG A 3 58.49 -2.06 -23.37
N ALA A 4 57.70 -2.32 -24.38
CA ALA A 4 56.68 -1.39 -24.83
C ALA A 4 55.51 -1.37 -23.80
N LEU A 5 55.29 -0.22 -23.16
CA LEU A 5 54.06 0.06 -22.40
C LEU A 5 52.95 0.41 -23.41
N ALA A 6 51.96 -0.44 -23.50
CA ALA A 6 50.71 -0.12 -24.21
C ALA A 6 49.83 0.77 -23.34
N LEU A 7 49.68 2.04 -23.71
CA LEU A 7 48.66 2.94 -23.18
C LEU A 7 47.28 2.54 -23.74
N LEU A 8 46.39 2.02 -22.89
CA LEU A 8 44.97 1.90 -23.22
C LEU A 8 44.35 3.31 -23.13
N PRO A 9 43.59 3.74 -24.15
CA PRO A 9 42.83 4.99 -24.05
C PRO A 9 41.69 4.83 -23.06
N LEU A 10 41.67 5.71 -22.06
CA LEU A 10 40.55 5.90 -21.16
C LEU A 10 39.41 6.56 -21.95
N ILE A 11 38.44 5.78 -22.41
CA ILE A 11 37.20 6.33 -22.99
C ILE A 11 36.39 6.90 -21.83
N VAL A 12 36.55 8.19 -21.58
CA VAL A 12 35.59 8.95 -20.74
C VAL A 12 34.31 9.06 -21.57
N GLY A 13 33.36 8.19 -21.29
CA GLY A 13 32.01 8.32 -21.81
C GLY A 13 31.41 9.64 -21.31
N LEU A 14 31.36 10.65 -22.16
CA LEU A 14 30.53 11.84 -21.93
C LEU A 14 29.09 11.35 -21.86
N ALA A 15 28.51 11.32 -20.67
CA ALA A 15 27.08 11.14 -20.52
C ALA A 15 26.37 12.29 -21.26
N LEU A 16 25.68 11.98 -22.34
CA LEU A 16 24.83 12.93 -23.03
C LEU A 16 23.80 13.42 -22.00
N PRO A 17 23.47 14.72 -21.96
CA PRO A 17 22.43 15.21 -21.09
C PRO A 17 21.13 14.45 -21.40
N ALA A 18 20.48 13.91 -20.38
CA ALA A 18 19.20 13.22 -20.52
C ALA A 18 18.22 14.17 -21.21
N SER A 19 17.58 13.72 -22.29
CA SER A 19 16.55 14.50 -22.97
C SER A 19 15.44 14.85 -21.98
N ALA A 20 15.02 16.10 -21.98
CA ALA A 20 13.96 16.60 -21.10
C ALA A 20 12.97 17.44 -21.91
N LEU A 21 11.69 17.17 -21.70
CA LEU A 21 10.62 18.06 -22.16
C LEU A 21 10.57 19.27 -21.23
N GLU A 22 10.49 20.44 -21.80
CA GLU A 22 10.33 21.68 -21.06
C GLU A 22 9.10 22.43 -21.55
N GLY A 23 8.48 23.23 -20.71
CA GLY A 23 7.34 23.98 -21.16
C GLY A 23 6.71 24.83 -20.08
N ARG A 24 5.58 25.44 -20.49
CA ARG A 24 4.75 26.25 -19.61
C ARG A 24 3.29 25.89 -19.76
N ILE A 25 2.59 25.88 -18.65
CA ILE A 25 1.14 25.62 -18.58
C ILE A 25 0.44 26.92 -18.17
N ALA A 26 -0.54 27.33 -18.96
CA ALA A 26 -1.41 28.46 -18.68
C ALA A 26 -2.88 28.04 -18.80
N ASP A 27 -3.78 28.79 -18.21
CA ASP A 27 -5.21 28.68 -18.51
C ASP A 27 -5.58 29.47 -19.78
N ALA A 28 -6.83 29.38 -20.20
CA ALA A 28 -7.33 30.05 -21.41
C ALA A 28 -7.22 31.60 -21.35
N ALA A 29 -7.07 32.19 -20.14
CA ALA A 29 -6.84 33.62 -19.97
C ALA A 29 -5.34 33.98 -19.95
N GLY A 30 -4.45 33.00 -20.10
CA GLY A 30 -3.00 33.18 -20.05
C GLY A 30 -2.40 33.19 -18.64
N ALA A 31 -3.20 32.96 -17.60
CA ALA A 31 -2.69 32.88 -16.23
C ALA A 31 -1.95 31.54 -16.02
N PRO A 32 -0.80 31.55 -15.27
CA PRO A 32 -0.04 30.34 -15.01
C PRO A 32 -0.84 29.32 -14.20
N VAL A 33 -0.74 28.03 -14.55
CA VAL A 33 -1.36 26.93 -13.80
C VAL A 33 -0.26 26.23 -12.98
N ALA A 34 -0.21 26.49 -11.69
CA ALA A 34 0.72 25.85 -10.76
C ALA A 34 0.19 24.52 -10.23
N GLY A 35 1.11 23.55 -9.98
CA GLY A 35 0.80 22.26 -9.37
C GLY A 35 0.03 21.30 -10.28
N ALA A 36 0.10 21.49 -11.59
CA ALA A 36 -0.39 20.49 -12.53
C ALA A 36 0.59 19.31 -12.59
N TRP A 37 0.07 18.06 -12.57
CA TRP A 37 0.85 16.88 -12.91
C TRP A 37 1.15 16.89 -14.39
N VAL A 38 2.42 16.81 -14.74
CA VAL A 38 2.89 16.66 -16.12
C VAL A 38 3.56 15.30 -16.19
N SER A 39 2.90 14.34 -16.86
CA SER A 39 3.35 12.96 -16.95
C SER A 39 3.72 12.63 -18.38
N ALA A 40 4.94 12.13 -18.60
CA ALA A 40 5.31 11.50 -19.87
C ALA A 40 5.40 9.98 -19.67
N SER A 41 4.89 9.22 -20.63
CA SER A 41 4.90 7.76 -20.59
C SER A 41 5.45 7.17 -21.88
N ARG A 42 6.08 6.00 -21.77
CA ARG A 42 6.64 5.24 -22.87
C ARG A 42 6.61 3.74 -22.60
N GLY A 43 6.54 2.94 -23.66
CA GLY A 43 6.67 1.48 -23.62
C GLY A 43 5.38 0.72 -23.32
N ASP A 44 5.48 -0.59 -23.44
CA ASP A 44 4.47 -1.59 -23.06
C ASP A 44 5.24 -2.83 -22.55
N PRO A 45 5.23 -3.12 -21.23
CA PRO A 45 4.57 -2.37 -20.15
C PRO A 45 5.15 -0.96 -19.92
N SER A 46 4.30 -0.02 -19.52
CA SER A 46 4.62 1.40 -19.47
C SER A 46 5.58 1.78 -18.33
N HIS A 47 6.45 2.74 -18.61
CA HIS A 47 7.14 3.56 -17.63
C HIS A 47 6.68 5.00 -17.78
N SER A 48 6.27 5.65 -16.72
CA SER A 48 5.91 7.06 -16.71
C SER A 48 6.74 7.85 -15.71
N VAL A 49 7.08 9.08 -16.08
CA VAL A 49 7.71 10.08 -15.23
C VAL A 49 6.77 11.25 -15.07
N THR A 50 6.57 11.71 -13.85
CA THR A 50 5.70 12.85 -13.52
C THR A 50 6.47 13.89 -12.74
N VAL A 51 6.29 15.15 -13.11
CA VAL A 51 6.71 16.34 -12.36
C VAL A 51 5.51 17.27 -12.17
N PHE A 52 5.69 18.31 -11.37
CA PHE A 52 4.67 19.33 -11.19
C PHE A 52 5.06 20.62 -11.92
N SER A 53 4.08 21.37 -12.42
CA SER A 53 4.31 22.75 -12.83
C SER A 53 4.57 23.63 -11.62
N ASP A 54 5.53 24.54 -11.73
CA ASP A 54 5.90 25.50 -10.69
C ASP A 54 4.89 26.67 -10.55
N GLY A 55 5.17 27.63 -9.67
CA GLY A 55 4.32 28.80 -9.47
C GLY A 55 4.14 29.71 -10.69
N ALA A 56 5.04 29.64 -11.67
CA ALA A 56 4.96 30.35 -12.95
C ALA A 56 4.34 29.49 -14.06
N GLY A 57 3.88 28.27 -13.75
CA GLY A 57 3.37 27.29 -14.69
C GLY A 57 4.46 26.54 -15.48
N GLY A 58 5.75 26.79 -15.18
CA GLY A 58 6.88 26.14 -15.82
C GLY A 58 7.04 24.68 -15.37
N PHE A 59 7.55 23.83 -16.28
CA PHE A 59 7.94 22.47 -15.93
C PHE A 59 9.17 22.05 -16.72
N ARG A 60 9.95 21.11 -16.11
CA ARG A 60 11.00 20.36 -16.77
C ARG A 60 10.86 18.90 -16.42
N LEU A 61 10.57 18.08 -17.43
CA LEU A 61 10.21 16.68 -17.30
C LEU A 61 11.29 15.81 -17.96
N PRO A 62 12.11 15.07 -17.20
CA PRO A 62 13.01 14.09 -17.78
C PRO A 62 12.21 13.05 -18.57
N ALA A 63 12.62 12.78 -19.80
CA ALA A 63 11.95 11.76 -20.60
C ALA A 63 12.13 10.37 -19.96
N PRO A 64 11.06 9.53 -19.90
CA PRO A 64 11.22 8.11 -19.58
C PRO A 64 12.27 7.46 -20.51
N GLU A 65 13.08 6.55 -19.99
CA GLU A 65 14.06 5.82 -20.78
C GLU A 65 13.37 4.98 -21.86
N GLY A 66 14.12 4.65 -22.92
CA GLY A 66 13.66 3.86 -24.04
C GLY A 66 13.60 4.63 -25.36
N ALA A 67 13.23 3.94 -26.44
CA ALA A 67 13.11 4.48 -27.80
C ALA A 67 11.64 4.81 -28.15
N GLY A 68 11.46 5.70 -29.13
CA GLY A 68 10.13 6.06 -29.65
C GLY A 68 9.50 7.30 -29.03
N PRO A 69 8.32 7.69 -29.51
CA PRO A 69 7.61 8.88 -29.06
C PRO A 69 7.05 8.72 -27.64
N LEU A 70 6.73 9.86 -27.02
CA LEU A 70 6.13 9.91 -25.70
C LEU A 70 4.63 10.17 -25.79
N GLY A 71 3.88 9.52 -24.88
CA GLY A 71 2.56 9.99 -24.50
C GLY A 71 2.70 11.04 -23.40
N LEU A 72 2.12 12.22 -23.57
CA LEU A 72 2.08 13.28 -22.56
C LEU A 72 0.66 13.39 -22.00
N ARG A 73 0.56 13.50 -20.67
CA ARG A 73 -0.69 13.79 -19.97
C ARG A 73 -0.48 14.91 -18.97
N VAL A 74 -1.37 15.90 -18.98
CA VAL A 74 -1.35 17.01 -18.03
C VAL A 74 -2.68 17.10 -17.30
N ARG A 75 -2.62 17.17 -15.97
CA ARG A 75 -3.82 17.17 -15.11
C ARG A 75 -3.72 18.17 -13.99
N ARG A 76 -4.86 18.75 -13.66
CA ARG A 76 -5.03 19.60 -12.48
C ARG A 76 -6.49 19.53 -12.04
N ILE A 77 -6.78 19.33 -10.75
CA ILE A 77 -8.16 19.37 -10.24
C ILE A 77 -8.80 20.72 -10.61
N GLY A 78 -10.01 20.69 -11.17
CA GLY A 78 -10.75 21.85 -11.69
C GLY A 78 -10.40 22.25 -13.11
N PHE A 79 -9.57 21.44 -13.81
CA PHE A 79 -9.25 21.62 -15.23
C PHE A 79 -9.51 20.32 -15.99
N ARG A 80 -9.77 20.42 -17.29
CA ARG A 80 -9.87 19.27 -18.18
C ARG A 80 -8.51 18.63 -18.38
N ASP A 81 -8.48 17.31 -18.36
CA ASP A 81 -7.25 16.55 -18.65
C ASP A 81 -6.80 16.82 -20.09
N LEU A 82 -5.50 17.13 -20.28
CA LEU A 82 -4.89 17.28 -21.60
C LEU A 82 -4.05 16.04 -21.90
N GLY A 83 -4.25 15.43 -23.05
CA GLY A 83 -3.45 14.32 -23.56
C GLY A 83 -2.87 14.66 -24.93
N GLN A 84 -1.60 14.29 -25.18
CA GLN A 84 -0.94 14.36 -26.48
C GLN A 84 -0.15 13.07 -26.71
N SER A 85 -0.21 12.53 -27.92
CA SER A 85 0.64 11.42 -28.37
C SER A 85 1.77 11.94 -29.24
N ASP A 86 2.78 11.08 -29.42
CA ASP A 86 3.89 11.32 -30.36
C ASP A 86 4.73 12.58 -30.06
N VAL A 87 4.89 12.90 -28.77
CA VAL A 87 5.69 14.05 -28.33
C VAL A 87 7.17 13.70 -28.38
N ALA A 88 8.00 14.60 -28.93
CA ALA A 88 9.45 14.44 -28.94
C ALA A 88 10.03 14.60 -27.52
N ALA A 89 11.08 13.83 -27.20
CA ALA A 89 11.66 13.77 -25.86
C ALA A 89 12.38 15.08 -25.42
N ASP A 90 12.65 15.97 -26.35
CA ASP A 90 13.29 17.28 -26.19
C ASP A 90 12.36 18.45 -26.55
N ALA A 91 11.06 18.21 -26.63
CA ALA A 91 10.11 19.22 -27.04
C ALA A 91 10.02 20.39 -26.04
N SER A 92 9.90 21.62 -26.57
CA SER A 92 9.50 22.79 -25.81
C SER A 92 8.02 23.09 -26.05
N LEU A 93 7.21 23.09 -24.99
CA LEU A 93 5.76 23.05 -25.06
C LEU A 93 5.12 24.27 -24.41
N ALA A 94 4.15 24.87 -25.12
CA ALA A 94 3.21 25.83 -24.54
C ALA A 94 1.83 25.17 -24.45
N LEU A 95 1.40 24.83 -23.24
CA LEU A 95 0.19 24.06 -23.00
C LEU A 95 -0.91 24.96 -22.39
N VAL A 96 -2.13 24.81 -22.87
CA VAL A 96 -3.30 25.50 -22.33
C VAL A 96 -4.23 24.47 -21.68
N LEU A 97 -4.52 24.64 -20.40
CA LEU A 97 -5.54 23.87 -19.70
C LEU A 97 -6.85 24.66 -19.64
N GLU A 98 -7.91 24.03 -20.10
CA GLU A 98 -9.26 24.57 -19.99
C GLU A 98 -9.86 24.26 -18.62
N ARG A 99 -10.52 25.24 -18.00
CA ARG A 99 -11.26 25.00 -16.77
C ARG A 99 -12.39 24.00 -17.00
N GLU A 100 -12.53 23.05 -16.07
CA GLU A 100 -13.70 22.19 -16.05
C GLU A 100 -14.87 22.94 -15.40
N THR A 101 -15.98 23.02 -16.13
CA THR A 101 -17.18 23.75 -15.69
C THR A 101 -18.33 22.83 -15.28
N ASP A 102 -18.24 21.54 -15.62
CA ASP A 102 -19.20 20.54 -15.15
C ASP A 102 -18.87 20.10 -13.71
N PRO A 103 -19.76 20.38 -12.73
CA PRO A 103 -19.54 19.97 -11.36
C PRO A 103 -19.35 18.46 -11.20
N ALA A 104 -20.03 17.64 -12.00
CA ALA A 104 -19.89 16.18 -11.91
C ALA A 104 -18.49 15.73 -12.36
N ALA A 105 -17.96 16.35 -13.42
CA ALA A 105 -16.60 16.10 -13.87
C ALA A 105 -15.55 16.56 -12.83
N VAL A 106 -15.74 17.72 -12.21
CA VAL A 106 -14.86 18.20 -11.12
C VAL A 106 -14.92 17.26 -9.92
N ALA A 107 -16.11 16.87 -9.47
CA ALA A 107 -16.27 15.91 -8.37
C ALA A 107 -15.56 14.57 -8.68
N ALA A 108 -15.62 14.11 -9.94
CA ALA A 108 -14.95 12.89 -10.36
C ALA A 108 -13.42 12.95 -10.27
N GLN A 109 -12.82 14.13 -10.28
CA GLN A 109 -11.37 14.35 -10.13
C GLN A 109 -10.90 14.27 -8.69
N LEU A 110 -11.80 14.42 -7.72
CA LEU A 110 -11.44 14.40 -6.30
C LEU A 110 -11.03 12.99 -5.85
N PRO A 111 -10.04 12.87 -4.93
CA PRO A 111 -9.61 11.59 -4.40
C PRO A 111 -10.73 10.89 -3.62
N ALA A 112 -10.61 9.58 -3.47
CA ALA A 112 -11.64 8.71 -2.92
C ALA A 112 -12.09 9.11 -1.50
N ASN A 113 -11.17 9.55 -0.65
CA ASN A 113 -11.47 9.98 0.72
C ASN A 113 -12.50 11.13 0.78
N ARG A 114 -12.50 12.05 -0.18
CA ARG A 114 -13.50 13.15 -0.22
C ARG A 114 -14.91 12.62 -0.43
N TRP A 115 -15.06 11.60 -1.24
CA TRP A 115 -16.34 10.92 -1.45
C TRP A 115 -16.71 10.04 -0.25
N TYR A 116 -15.73 9.34 0.32
CA TYR A 116 -15.98 8.46 1.47
C TYR A 116 -16.38 9.25 2.72
N ALA A 117 -15.91 10.48 2.88
CA ALA A 117 -16.36 11.40 3.92
C ALA A 117 -17.90 11.53 3.97
N LEU A 118 -18.55 11.60 2.79
CA LEU A 118 -20.02 11.71 2.71
C LEU A 118 -20.76 10.51 3.33
N VAL A 119 -20.16 9.32 3.28
CA VAL A 119 -20.69 8.11 3.93
C VAL A 119 -20.46 8.21 5.43
N LEU A 120 -19.24 8.54 5.85
CA LEU A 120 -18.87 8.59 7.26
C LEU A 120 -19.62 9.66 8.05
N ASP A 121 -19.96 10.78 7.42
CA ASP A 121 -20.74 11.87 8.03
C ASP A 121 -22.20 11.46 8.34
N ARG A 122 -22.68 10.36 7.73
CA ARG A 122 -24.01 9.78 8.01
C ARG A 122 -24.00 8.76 9.13
N VAL A 123 -22.83 8.35 9.62
CA VAL A 123 -22.71 7.36 10.70
C VAL A 123 -22.48 8.10 12.01
N ALA A 124 -23.54 8.20 12.83
CA ALA A 124 -23.48 8.93 14.10
C ALA A 124 -22.74 8.16 15.20
N ASP A 125 -22.86 6.83 15.24
CA ASP A 125 -22.19 5.99 16.24
C ASP A 125 -20.69 5.85 15.91
N PRO A 126 -19.79 6.31 16.78
CA PRO A 126 -18.35 6.25 16.56
C PRO A 126 -17.81 4.82 16.46
N VAL A 127 -18.45 3.84 17.11
CA VAL A 127 -18.06 2.42 17.06
C VAL A 127 -18.39 1.85 15.69
N GLN A 128 -19.60 2.11 15.18
CA GLN A 128 -19.98 1.70 13.81
C GLN A 128 -19.16 2.43 12.74
N ARG A 129 -18.84 3.71 12.97
CA ARG A 129 -17.98 4.48 12.06
C ARG A 129 -16.57 3.87 11.99
N GLU A 130 -15.98 3.53 13.13
CA GLU A 130 -14.69 2.82 13.19
C GLU A 130 -14.75 1.46 12.48
N GLU A 131 -15.79 0.68 12.77
CA GLU A 131 -16.01 -0.61 12.14
C GLU A 131 -16.16 -0.50 10.63
N LEU A 132 -16.92 0.48 10.13
CA LEU A 132 -17.11 0.75 8.70
C LEU A 132 -15.77 1.06 8.02
N VAL A 133 -14.97 1.96 8.61
CA VAL A 133 -13.62 2.26 8.07
C VAL A 133 -12.78 0.99 8.06
N ARG A 134 -12.64 0.31 9.19
CA ARG A 134 -11.77 -0.85 9.35
C ARG A 134 -12.13 -2.00 8.41
N GLN A 135 -13.42 -2.28 8.20
CA GLN A 135 -13.87 -3.41 7.40
C GLN A 135 -14.02 -3.10 5.91
N CYS A 136 -14.53 -1.91 5.55
CA CYS A 136 -14.80 -1.57 4.16
C CYS A 136 -13.56 -1.10 3.40
N THR A 137 -12.56 -0.54 4.09
CA THR A 137 -11.31 -0.08 3.45
C THR A 137 -10.16 -1.08 3.57
N TYR A 138 -10.42 -2.30 4.01
CA TYR A 138 -9.38 -3.31 4.28
C TYR A 138 -8.60 -3.73 3.03
N CYS A 139 -9.27 -3.83 1.88
CA CYS A 139 -8.71 -4.35 0.62
C CYS A 139 -8.58 -3.29 -0.48
N HIS A 140 -9.48 -2.31 -0.51
CA HIS A 140 -9.57 -1.30 -1.57
C HIS A 140 -10.15 0.01 -1.04
N GLN A 141 -9.92 1.09 -1.79
CA GLN A 141 -10.49 2.40 -1.51
C GLN A 141 -12.02 2.40 -1.58
N GLN A 142 -12.64 3.18 -0.68
CA GLN A 142 -14.04 3.55 -0.76
C GLN A 142 -14.18 4.96 -1.38
N GLY A 143 -15.26 5.20 -2.13
CA GLY A 143 -15.44 6.49 -2.81
C GLY A 143 -14.72 6.65 -4.16
N ASN A 144 -14.05 5.61 -4.65
CA ASN A 144 -13.57 5.59 -6.03
C ASN A 144 -14.72 5.34 -7.03
N ALA A 145 -14.46 5.50 -8.32
CA ALA A 145 -15.48 5.41 -9.38
C ALA A 145 -16.25 4.08 -9.42
N ALA A 146 -15.62 2.97 -8.96
CA ALA A 146 -16.28 1.67 -8.92
C ALA A 146 -17.17 1.49 -7.66
N THR A 147 -16.79 2.11 -6.55
CA THR A 147 -17.49 1.96 -5.27
C THR A 147 -18.60 3.00 -5.07
N ARG A 148 -18.43 4.24 -5.57
CA ARG A 148 -19.42 5.33 -5.48
C ARG A 148 -20.57 5.18 -6.47
N ARG A 149 -21.36 4.11 -6.33
CA ARG A 149 -22.50 3.81 -7.18
C ARG A 149 -23.74 3.57 -6.33
N VAL A 150 -24.86 4.17 -6.74
CA VAL A 150 -26.17 3.80 -6.24
C VAL A 150 -26.51 2.41 -6.78
N ARG A 151 -26.95 1.51 -5.90
CA ARG A 151 -27.26 0.11 -6.21
C ARG A 151 -28.62 -0.28 -5.70
N ASP A 152 -29.27 -1.18 -6.40
CA ASP A 152 -30.50 -1.78 -5.93
C ASP A 152 -30.24 -2.79 -4.75
N PRO A 153 -31.30 -3.22 -4.05
CA PRO A 153 -31.14 -4.14 -2.91
C PRO A 153 -30.53 -5.50 -3.28
N GLU A 154 -30.77 -6.00 -4.51
CA GLU A 154 -30.22 -7.32 -4.94
C GLU A 154 -28.71 -7.20 -5.22
N GLU A 155 -28.28 -6.12 -5.87
CA GLU A 155 -26.87 -5.82 -6.08
C GLU A 155 -26.12 -5.68 -4.75
N TRP A 156 -26.73 -4.96 -3.77
CA TRP A 156 -26.16 -4.83 -2.43
C TRP A 156 -26.04 -6.17 -1.72
N HIS A 157 -27.05 -7.02 -1.82
CA HIS A 157 -27.00 -8.35 -1.22
C HIS A 157 -25.84 -9.18 -1.77
N LYS A 158 -25.67 -9.21 -3.11
CA LYS A 158 -24.57 -9.92 -3.79
C LYS A 158 -23.20 -9.34 -3.39
N LEU A 159 -23.09 -8.02 -3.34
CA LEU A 159 -21.83 -7.34 -3.01
C LEU A 159 -21.42 -7.61 -1.55
N LEU A 160 -22.33 -7.46 -0.60
CA LEU A 160 -22.03 -7.70 0.81
C LEU A 160 -21.74 -9.18 1.10
N ALA A 161 -22.39 -10.11 0.38
CA ALA A 161 -22.07 -11.53 0.46
C ALA A 161 -20.65 -11.81 -0.09
N LEU A 162 -20.27 -11.16 -1.20
CA LEU A 162 -18.91 -11.28 -1.75
C LEU A 162 -17.86 -10.73 -0.79
N MET A 163 -18.06 -9.51 -0.25
CA MET A 163 -17.12 -8.89 0.70
C MET A 163 -16.98 -9.75 1.98
N GLY A 164 -18.08 -10.30 2.48
CA GLY A 164 -18.04 -11.22 3.63
C GLY A 164 -17.18 -12.46 3.37
N ARG A 165 -17.30 -13.08 2.19
CA ARG A 165 -16.45 -14.23 1.80
C ARG A 165 -14.97 -13.84 1.70
N MET A 166 -14.66 -12.59 1.35
CA MET A 166 -13.30 -12.07 1.25
C MET A 166 -12.75 -11.57 2.60
N GLY A 167 -13.46 -11.79 3.71
CA GLY A 167 -12.99 -11.45 5.06
C GLY A 167 -13.49 -10.12 5.62
N GLY A 168 -14.39 -9.42 4.94
CA GLY A 168 -15.07 -8.23 5.46
C GLY A 168 -16.15 -8.64 6.47
N MET A 169 -15.79 -8.69 7.75
CA MET A 169 -16.68 -9.12 8.85
C MET A 169 -17.37 -7.91 9.48
N VAL A 170 -18.41 -7.42 8.83
CA VAL A 170 -19.24 -6.32 9.35
C VAL A 170 -20.34 -6.89 10.25
N SER A 171 -20.61 -6.20 11.38
CA SER A 171 -21.72 -6.55 12.28
C SER A 171 -23.08 -6.56 11.56
N SER A 172 -24.01 -7.38 12.04
CA SER A 172 -25.34 -7.51 11.42
C SER A 172 -26.08 -6.17 11.31
N ASP A 173 -25.98 -5.35 12.36
CA ASP A 173 -26.67 -4.06 12.45
C ASP A 173 -26.09 -3.04 11.46
N LEU A 174 -24.77 -2.94 11.38
CA LEU A 174 -24.12 -2.07 10.41
C LEU A 174 -24.34 -2.58 8.98
N ARG A 175 -24.26 -3.91 8.76
CA ARG A 175 -24.53 -4.54 7.46
C ARG A 175 -25.91 -4.19 6.91
N ALA A 176 -26.94 -4.15 7.78
CA ALA A 176 -28.29 -3.77 7.38
C ALA A 176 -28.39 -2.29 6.96
N GLN A 177 -27.56 -1.42 7.51
CA GLN A 177 -27.55 0.02 7.23
C GLN A 177 -26.72 0.41 6.00
N ILE A 178 -25.69 -0.37 5.63
CA ILE A 178 -24.76 -0.06 4.54
C ILE A 178 -25.46 0.34 3.23
N PRO A 179 -26.48 -0.39 2.72
CA PRO A 179 -27.15 -0.02 1.48
C PRO A 179 -27.71 1.40 1.47
N GLU A 180 -28.40 1.78 2.54
CA GLU A 180 -28.98 3.11 2.68
C GLU A 180 -27.90 4.18 2.86
N LEU A 181 -26.92 3.97 3.74
CA LEU A 181 -25.83 4.90 3.99
C LEU A 181 -25.06 5.24 2.70
N PHE A 182 -24.65 4.22 1.94
CA PHE A 182 -23.88 4.43 0.72
C PHE A 182 -24.72 5.01 -0.42
N ASN A 183 -25.95 4.52 -0.63
CA ASN A 183 -26.82 5.05 -1.67
C ASN A 183 -27.15 6.52 -1.41
N ALA A 184 -27.52 6.88 -0.18
CA ALA A 184 -27.83 8.26 0.17
C ALA A 184 -26.61 9.19 0.12
N ALA A 185 -25.41 8.66 0.43
CA ALA A 185 -24.17 9.44 0.34
C ALA A 185 -23.71 9.68 -1.11
N TYR A 186 -23.89 8.70 -1.99
CA TYR A 186 -23.37 8.72 -3.34
C TYR A 186 -24.42 9.10 -4.40
N GLU A 187 -25.65 9.42 -3.98
CA GLU A 187 -26.65 9.95 -4.90
C GLU A 187 -26.12 11.24 -5.59
N PRO A 188 -25.94 11.26 -6.93
CA PRO A 188 -25.26 12.36 -7.61
C PRO A 188 -25.90 13.74 -7.37
N THR A 189 -27.23 13.80 -7.25
CA THR A 189 -27.96 15.04 -6.97
C THR A 189 -27.68 15.62 -5.60
N HIS A 190 -27.14 14.81 -4.68
CA HIS A 190 -26.72 15.20 -3.35
C HIS A 190 -25.19 15.35 -3.23
N ALA A 191 -24.45 14.36 -3.69
CA ALA A 191 -23.00 14.29 -3.53
C ALA A 191 -22.27 15.38 -4.32
N VAL A 192 -22.63 15.56 -5.60
CA VAL A 192 -21.92 16.49 -6.48
C VAL A 192 -22.00 17.93 -5.97
N PRO A 193 -23.18 18.49 -5.61
CA PRO A 193 -23.26 19.84 -5.05
C PRO A 193 -22.42 20.03 -3.78
N LEU A 194 -22.41 19.04 -2.87
CA LEU A 194 -21.60 19.12 -1.64
C LEU A 194 -20.10 19.16 -1.93
N LEU A 195 -19.63 18.29 -2.82
CA LEU A 195 -18.21 18.18 -3.17
C LEU A 195 -17.68 19.37 -3.98
N THR A 196 -18.56 20.07 -4.72
CA THR A 196 -18.16 21.12 -5.63
C THR A 196 -18.71 22.50 -5.26
N ALA A 197 -19.32 22.66 -4.10
CA ALA A 197 -19.89 23.93 -3.61
C ALA A 197 -18.92 25.11 -3.75
N ARG A 198 -17.63 24.87 -3.59
CA ARG A 198 -16.56 25.86 -3.63
C ARG A 198 -15.66 25.74 -4.86
N MET A 199 -16.05 25.00 -5.92
CA MET A 199 -15.17 24.69 -7.07
C MET A 199 -14.64 25.94 -7.83
N ASN A 200 -15.32 27.07 -7.69
CA ASN A 200 -14.91 28.33 -8.29
C ASN A 200 -14.02 29.19 -7.36
N GLU A 201 -13.80 28.76 -6.14
CA GLU A 201 -12.95 29.49 -5.18
C GLU A 201 -11.47 29.14 -5.40
N PRO A 202 -10.54 30.12 -5.24
CA PRO A 202 -9.11 29.91 -5.48
C PRO A 202 -8.49 28.81 -4.62
N ASP A 203 -9.03 28.57 -3.43
CA ASP A 203 -8.56 27.60 -2.46
C ASP A 203 -9.27 26.23 -2.52
N PHE A 204 -10.11 26.01 -3.51
CA PHE A 204 -10.79 24.71 -3.71
C PHE A 204 -9.80 23.56 -3.91
N ALA A 205 -8.80 23.78 -4.71
CA ALA A 205 -7.70 22.85 -4.94
C ALA A 205 -6.40 23.65 -5.01
N PRO A 206 -5.83 24.09 -3.87
CA PRO A 206 -4.63 24.90 -3.87
C PRO A 206 -3.46 24.14 -4.49
N PRO A 207 -2.48 24.83 -5.10
CA PRO A 207 -1.26 24.16 -5.54
C PRO A 207 -0.53 23.57 -4.33
N PRO A 208 0.12 22.40 -4.50
CA PRO A 208 0.96 21.84 -3.45
C PRO A 208 2.07 22.82 -3.01
N PRO A 209 2.62 22.67 -1.80
CA PRO A 209 3.71 23.51 -1.33
C PRO A 209 4.96 23.35 -2.20
N ALA A 210 5.84 24.38 -2.19
CA ALA A 210 7.01 24.43 -3.07
C ALA A 210 7.94 23.22 -2.99
N GLU A 211 8.00 22.54 -1.85
CA GLU A 211 8.78 21.30 -1.68
C GLU A 211 8.18 20.13 -2.50
N VAL A 212 6.84 20.07 -2.61
CA VAL A 212 6.16 19.05 -3.42
C VAL A 212 6.26 19.36 -4.91
N LEU A 213 6.21 20.65 -5.30
CA LEU A 213 6.34 21.05 -6.70
C LEU A 213 7.69 20.67 -7.32
N ARG A 214 8.73 20.41 -6.52
CA ARG A 214 10.06 19.95 -6.97
C ARG A 214 10.17 18.43 -7.10
N THR A 215 9.18 17.71 -6.64
CA THR A 215 9.20 16.24 -6.59
C THR A 215 9.12 15.63 -7.99
N ARG A 216 9.85 14.53 -8.19
CA ARG A 216 9.70 13.64 -9.33
C ARG A 216 9.05 12.33 -8.88
N ILE A 217 8.12 11.83 -9.67
CA ILE A 217 7.47 10.53 -9.44
C ILE A 217 7.66 9.68 -10.68
N ASP A 218 8.20 8.49 -10.50
CA ASP A 218 8.30 7.48 -11.54
C ASP A 218 7.33 6.33 -11.23
N GLU A 219 6.64 5.84 -12.23
CA GLU A 219 5.73 4.69 -12.12
C GLU A 219 6.04 3.68 -13.22
N TRP A 220 6.20 2.41 -12.83
CA TRP A 220 6.44 1.28 -13.75
C TRP A 220 5.29 0.30 -13.63
N GLU A 221 4.62 0.01 -14.73
CA GLU A 221 3.63 -1.07 -14.78
C GLU A 221 4.33 -2.42 -14.53
N LEU A 222 3.73 -3.23 -13.66
CA LEU A 222 4.29 -4.52 -13.27
C LEU A 222 3.15 -5.50 -12.99
N GLY A 223 3.17 -6.64 -13.65
CA GLY A 223 2.07 -7.61 -13.60
C GLY A 223 0.95 -7.30 -14.59
N GLY A 224 -0.25 -7.78 -14.34
CA GLY A 224 -1.42 -7.65 -15.22
C GLY A 224 -2.70 -7.24 -14.47
N ARG A 225 -3.83 -7.25 -15.17
CA ARG A 225 -5.14 -6.81 -14.62
C ARG A 225 -5.64 -7.66 -13.44
N ALA A 226 -5.17 -8.91 -13.30
CA ALA A 226 -5.49 -9.79 -12.18
C ALA A 226 -4.49 -9.67 -11.03
N SER A 227 -3.34 -9.06 -11.26
CA SER A 227 -2.26 -8.92 -10.28
C SER A 227 -2.65 -8.03 -9.12
N VAL A 228 -2.25 -8.39 -7.89
CA VAL A 228 -2.33 -7.54 -6.70
C VAL A 228 -0.94 -7.49 -6.08
N LEU A 229 -0.17 -6.45 -6.44
CA LEU A 229 1.16 -6.21 -5.87
C LEU A 229 0.98 -5.81 -4.41
N HIS A 230 1.38 -6.69 -3.48
CA HIS A 230 1.10 -6.45 -2.06
C HIS A 230 2.24 -5.66 -1.40
N ASP A 231 3.34 -6.30 -1.10
CA ASP A 231 4.49 -5.65 -0.49
C ASP A 231 5.62 -5.47 -1.50
N ILE A 232 6.47 -4.49 -1.22
CA ILE A 232 7.72 -4.25 -1.93
C ILE A 232 8.91 -4.29 -0.98
N THR A 233 10.10 -4.48 -1.53
CA THR A 233 11.36 -4.21 -0.83
C THR A 233 12.42 -3.73 -1.83
N VAL A 234 13.27 -2.82 -1.36
CA VAL A 234 14.46 -2.36 -2.08
C VAL A 234 15.63 -3.25 -1.70
N HIS A 235 16.14 -4.00 -2.67
CA HIS A 235 17.28 -4.85 -2.46
C HIS A 235 18.59 -4.01 -2.44
N PRO A 236 19.63 -4.40 -1.67
CA PRO A 236 20.91 -3.65 -1.61
C PRO A 236 21.62 -3.46 -2.95
N ASP A 237 21.32 -4.27 -3.95
CA ASP A 237 21.85 -4.12 -5.32
C ASP A 237 21.09 -3.07 -6.17
N GLY A 238 20.10 -2.39 -5.59
CA GLY A 238 19.29 -1.36 -6.24
C GLY A 238 18.05 -1.87 -6.96
N ARG A 239 17.83 -3.18 -7.02
CA ARG A 239 16.61 -3.78 -7.60
C ARG A 239 15.45 -3.72 -6.64
N ILE A 240 14.26 -3.64 -7.20
CA ILE A 240 13.01 -3.62 -6.44
C ILE A 240 12.32 -4.95 -6.63
N TYR A 241 11.92 -5.57 -5.52
CA TYR A 241 11.12 -6.79 -5.55
C TYR A 241 9.73 -6.53 -4.98
N SER A 242 8.72 -7.16 -5.58
CA SER A 242 7.33 -7.09 -5.14
C SER A 242 6.65 -8.44 -5.26
N VAL A 243 5.77 -8.75 -4.34
CA VAL A 243 4.98 -9.99 -4.35
C VAL A 243 3.57 -9.72 -4.86
N ASP A 244 3.03 -10.66 -5.62
CA ASP A 244 1.68 -10.66 -6.14
C ASP A 244 0.87 -11.77 -5.47
N MET A 245 -0.04 -11.37 -4.58
CA MET A 245 -0.82 -12.32 -3.79
C MET A 245 -1.94 -13.00 -4.57
N ASN A 246 -2.32 -12.49 -5.75
CA ASN A 246 -3.37 -13.07 -6.59
C ASN A 246 -2.85 -14.06 -7.63
N GLU A 247 -1.63 -13.84 -8.14
CA GLU A 247 -1.04 -14.63 -9.24
C GLU A 247 0.11 -15.52 -8.75
N ASP A 248 0.35 -15.58 -7.44
CA ASP A 248 1.46 -16.32 -6.81
C ASP A 248 2.82 -16.01 -7.44
N ARG A 249 3.14 -14.72 -7.63
CA ARG A 249 4.38 -14.31 -8.27
C ARG A 249 5.26 -13.44 -7.37
N LEU A 250 6.55 -13.61 -7.59
CA LEU A 250 7.57 -12.64 -7.20
C LEU A 250 8.00 -11.88 -8.45
N TYR A 251 7.94 -10.56 -8.41
CA TYR A 251 8.43 -9.68 -9.47
C TYR A 251 9.73 -9.01 -9.06
N ARG A 252 10.56 -8.70 -10.05
CA ARG A 252 11.74 -7.84 -9.95
C ARG A 252 11.67 -6.73 -10.99
N LEU A 253 11.94 -5.51 -10.55
CA LEU A 253 12.18 -4.34 -11.38
C LEU A 253 13.64 -3.91 -11.18
N ASP A 254 14.41 -3.74 -12.26
CA ASP A 254 15.75 -3.12 -12.25
C ASP A 254 15.65 -1.71 -12.87
N PRO A 255 15.47 -0.66 -12.06
CA PRO A 255 15.25 0.69 -12.57
C PRO A 255 16.51 1.35 -13.14
N ALA A 256 17.69 0.72 -12.99
CA ALA A 256 18.97 1.21 -13.52
C ALA A 256 19.28 0.67 -14.91
N ARG A 257 18.51 -0.30 -15.41
CA ARG A 257 18.68 -0.87 -16.74
C ARG A 257 17.86 -0.11 -17.78
N PRO A 258 18.36 -0.01 -19.04
CA PRO A 258 17.54 0.48 -20.15
C PRO A 258 16.21 -0.25 -20.19
N ASP A 259 15.12 0.49 -20.43
CA ASP A 259 13.75 -0.01 -20.45
C ASP A 259 13.28 -0.65 -19.13
N ALA A 260 13.97 -0.37 -18.02
CA ALA A 260 13.70 -0.87 -16.68
C ALA A 260 13.39 -2.37 -16.68
N GLU A 261 14.44 -3.20 -16.76
CA GLU A 261 14.31 -4.66 -16.88
C GLU A 261 13.36 -5.25 -15.84
N ARG A 262 12.39 -6.01 -16.30
CA ARG A 262 11.41 -6.71 -15.47
C ARG A 262 11.58 -8.22 -15.57
N ALA A 263 11.53 -8.88 -14.42
CA ALA A 263 11.52 -10.35 -14.34
C ALA A 263 10.44 -10.81 -13.37
N SER A 264 9.99 -12.04 -13.53
CA SER A 264 9.05 -12.63 -12.59
C SER A 264 9.21 -14.14 -12.45
N TRP A 265 8.95 -14.64 -11.26
CA TRP A 265 8.99 -16.06 -10.93
C TRP A 265 7.67 -16.49 -10.31
N LEU A 266 7.18 -17.67 -10.71
CA LEU A 266 6.08 -18.31 -10.01
C LEU A 266 6.59 -18.84 -8.66
N VAL A 267 5.90 -18.48 -7.58
CA VAL A 267 6.21 -19.04 -6.26
C VAL A 267 5.78 -20.50 -6.22
N PRO A 268 6.63 -21.44 -5.77
CA PRO A 268 6.29 -22.86 -5.74
C PRO A 268 5.02 -23.14 -4.93
N ARG A 269 4.07 -23.82 -5.54
CA ARG A 269 2.72 -24.08 -4.97
C ARG A 269 2.60 -25.47 -4.32
N GLY A 270 3.49 -26.42 -4.70
CA GLY A 270 3.30 -27.83 -4.36
C GLY A 270 1.93 -28.34 -4.84
N ASP A 271 1.29 -29.17 -4.03
CA ASP A 271 -0.04 -29.74 -4.30
C ASP A 271 -1.19 -28.90 -3.71
N LEU A 272 -0.94 -27.66 -3.31
CA LEU A 272 -1.96 -26.80 -2.71
C LEU A 272 -3.06 -26.45 -3.73
N PRO A 273 -4.34 -26.59 -3.35
CA PRO A 273 -5.45 -26.18 -4.20
C PRO A 273 -5.54 -24.66 -4.32
N LEU A 274 -6.35 -24.18 -5.24
CA LEU A 274 -6.73 -22.78 -5.30
C LEU A 274 -7.33 -22.33 -3.95
N GLY A 275 -6.79 -21.25 -3.38
CA GLY A 275 -7.13 -20.80 -2.02
C GLY A 275 -6.31 -21.44 -0.91
N GLY A 276 -5.35 -22.31 -1.24
CA GLY A 276 -4.40 -22.90 -0.31
C GLY A 276 -5.06 -23.70 0.81
N VAL A 277 -4.56 -23.52 2.03
CA VAL A 277 -5.12 -24.21 3.23
C VAL A 277 -6.53 -23.72 3.60
N PHE A 278 -6.98 -22.58 3.04
CA PHE A 278 -8.30 -21.98 3.27
C PHE A 278 -9.33 -22.34 2.18
N ALA A 279 -8.98 -23.15 1.18
CA ALA A 279 -9.81 -23.43 0.01
C ALA A 279 -11.26 -23.83 0.35
N ALA A 280 -11.44 -24.61 1.40
CA ALA A 280 -12.75 -25.16 1.78
C ALA A 280 -13.56 -24.27 2.75
N VAL A 281 -12.93 -23.29 3.39
CA VAL A 281 -13.61 -22.33 4.30
C VAL A 281 -13.83 -20.96 3.64
N GLY A 282 -13.32 -20.77 2.41
CA GLY A 282 -13.35 -19.51 1.66
C GLY A 282 -12.09 -18.70 1.88
N PRO A 283 -11.16 -18.66 0.89
CA PRO A 283 -9.96 -17.86 0.99
C PRO A 283 -10.30 -16.37 0.97
N PRO A 284 -9.57 -15.53 1.74
CA PRO A 284 -9.74 -14.08 1.74
C PRO A 284 -9.06 -13.44 0.52
N VAL A 285 -9.44 -13.86 -0.68
CA VAL A 285 -8.90 -13.37 -1.96
C VAL A 285 -10.02 -13.06 -2.94
N PRO A 286 -9.79 -12.22 -3.94
CA PRO A 286 -10.75 -11.96 -5.00
C PRO A 286 -11.20 -13.23 -5.71
N ALA A 287 -12.45 -13.24 -6.18
CA ALA A 287 -13.05 -14.42 -6.83
C ALA A 287 -12.34 -14.83 -8.14
N ASN A 288 -11.59 -13.92 -8.77
CA ASN A 288 -10.79 -14.15 -9.98
C ASN A 288 -9.30 -14.37 -9.67
N SER A 289 -8.95 -14.65 -8.42
CA SER A 289 -7.58 -14.95 -8.01
C SER A 289 -7.14 -16.31 -8.50
N ASN A 290 -5.86 -16.44 -8.88
CA ASN A 290 -5.17 -17.70 -9.14
C ASN A 290 -4.30 -18.12 -7.95
N ALA A 291 -4.52 -17.54 -6.77
CA ALA A 291 -3.69 -17.73 -5.61
C ALA A 291 -3.84 -19.13 -4.99
N HIS A 292 -2.74 -19.85 -4.87
CA HIS A 292 -2.60 -21.10 -4.13
C HIS A 292 -1.79 -20.91 -2.86
N VAL A 293 -0.77 -20.04 -2.90
CA VAL A 293 0.11 -19.76 -1.77
C VAL A 293 -0.01 -18.33 -1.25
N GLY A 294 -0.45 -17.38 -2.07
CA GLY A 294 -0.71 -15.99 -1.70
C GLY A 294 0.51 -15.30 -1.04
N PRO A 295 1.59 -15.03 -1.78
CA PRO A 295 2.75 -14.34 -1.23
C PRO A 295 2.35 -12.92 -0.80
N HIS A 296 2.68 -12.57 0.46
CA HIS A 296 2.08 -11.40 1.09
C HIS A 296 3.09 -10.33 1.52
N SER A 297 4.06 -10.69 2.35
CA SER A 297 5.12 -9.79 2.81
C SER A 297 6.49 -10.33 2.45
N LEU A 298 7.48 -9.45 2.20
CA LEU A 298 8.84 -9.86 1.90
C LEU A 298 9.88 -8.96 2.56
N GLN A 299 11.05 -9.53 2.84
CA GLN A 299 12.21 -8.84 3.38
C GLN A 299 13.49 -9.42 2.80
N VAL A 300 14.52 -8.58 2.70
CA VAL A 300 15.86 -8.99 2.32
C VAL A 300 16.61 -9.47 3.55
N ALA A 301 17.13 -10.70 3.50
CA ALA A 301 17.99 -11.26 4.54
C ALA A 301 19.42 -10.69 4.45
N PRO A 302 20.24 -10.82 5.51
CA PRO A 302 21.64 -10.37 5.50
C PRO A 302 22.52 -11.00 4.40
N ASP A 303 22.16 -12.19 3.90
CA ASP A 303 22.83 -12.91 2.81
C ASP A 303 22.36 -12.46 1.42
N GLY A 304 21.40 -11.55 1.35
CA GLY A 304 20.77 -11.04 0.13
C GLY A 304 19.63 -11.92 -0.40
N ALA A 305 19.26 -13.01 0.27
CA ALA A 305 18.07 -13.76 -0.11
C ALA A 305 16.79 -13.02 0.30
N LEU A 306 15.71 -13.28 -0.39
CA LEU A 306 14.38 -12.77 -0.04
C LEU A 306 13.64 -13.82 0.78
N TRP A 307 13.07 -13.38 1.91
CA TRP A 307 12.12 -14.19 2.67
C TRP A 307 10.72 -13.61 2.52
N ILE A 308 9.76 -14.51 2.30
CA ILE A 308 8.41 -14.18 1.86
C ILE A 308 7.42 -14.97 2.72
N THR A 309 6.39 -14.31 3.26
CA THR A 309 5.26 -15.00 3.87
C THR A 309 4.30 -15.47 2.78
N LEU A 310 3.93 -16.74 2.81
CA LEU A 310 2.94 -17.34 1.93
C LEU A 310 1.64 -17.54 2.72
N ALA A 311 0.76 -16.53 2.67
CA ALA A 311 -0.39 -16.44 3.55
C ALA A 311 -1.39 -17.58 3.37
N LEU A 312 -1.71 -17.94 2.13
CA LEU A 312 -2.60 -19.07 1.82
C LEU A 312 -1.88 -20.42 1.85
N GLY A 313 -0.57 -20.41 1.57
CA GLY A 313 0.27 -21.60 1.63
C GLY A 313 0.66 -22.01 3.05
N ASN A 314 0.44 -21.12 4.02
CA ASN A 314 0.86 -21.31 5.41
C ASN A 314 2.34 -21.63 5.57
N GLN A 315 3.19 -20.88 4.86
CA GLN A 315 4.63 -21.12 4.77
C GLN A 315 5.42 -19.81 4.84
N LEU A 316 6.71 -19.93 5.18
CA LEU A 316 7.76 -18.98 4.87
C LEU A 316 8.55 -19.52 3.68
N ALA A 317 8.69 -18.74 2.60
CA ALA A 317 9.51 -19.08 1.46
C ALA A 317 10.80 -18.26 1.45
N ARG A 318 11.89 -18.87 0.98
CA ARG A 318 13.17 -18.21 0.69
C ARG A 318 13.45 -18.29 -0.79
N PHE A 319 13.77 -17.15 -1.40
CA PHE A 319 14.24 -17.04 -2.77
C PHE A 319 15.65 -16.48 -2.80
N ASP A 320 16.55 -17.13 -3.51
CA ASP A 320 17.90 -16.63 -3.73
C ASP A 320 17.97 -15.93 -5.10
N PRO A 321 18.15 -14.60 -5.15
CA PRO A 321 18.17 -13.86 -6.42
C PRO A 321 19.33 -14.20 -7.36
N LYS A 322 20.39 -14.87 -6.87
CA LYS A 322 21.57 -15.24 -7.65
C LYS A 322 21.40 -16.57 -8.38
N SER A 323 20.85 -17.55 -7.67
CA SER A 323 20.63 -18.91 -8.21
C SER A 323 19.19 -19.14 -8.66
N GLU A 324 18.27 -18.22 -8.35
CA GLU A 324 16.81 -18.31 -8.55
C GLU A 324 16.19 -19.54 -7.85
N ALA A 325 16.88 -20.07 -6.84
CA ALA A 325 16.43 -21.23 -6.09
C ALA A 325 15.42 -20.86 -5.01
N TRP A 326 14.44 -21.75 -4.84
CA TRP A 326 13.42 -21.64 -3.82
C TRP A 326 13.55 -22.71 -2.75
N SER A 327 13.23 -22.33 -1.52
CA SER A 327 12.95 -23.26 -0.43
C SER A 327 11.77 -22.73 0.41
N ALA A 328 11.10 -23.62 1.14
CA ALA A 328 9.97 -23.24 1.96
C ALA A 328 9.97 -23.99 3.30
N HIS A 329 9.47 -23.30 4.33
CA HIS A 329 9.22 -23.84 5.67
C HIS A 329 7.74 -23.73 5.99
N THR A 330 7.09 -24.85 6.29
CA THR A 330 5.66 -24.90 6.63
C THR A 330 5.46 -24.63 8.12
N LEU A 331 4.49 -23.76 8.46
CA LEU A 331 4.09 -23.48 9.83
C LEU A 331 3.47 -24.70 10.49
N SER A 332 3.67 -24.86 11.81
CA SER A 332 3.23 -26.04 12.57
C SER A 332 1.90 -25.85 13.30
N GLU A 333 1.64 -24.67 13.87
CA GLU A 333 0.48 -24.43 14.75
C GLU A 333 -0.45 -23.31 14.27
N GLY A 334 0.11 -22.28 13.64
CA GLY A 334 -0.65 -21.09 13.23
C GLY A 334 -1.05 -21.11 11.77
N TYR A 335 -1.91 -20.16 11.40
CA TYR A 335 -2.45 -20.02 10.03
C TYR A 335 -2.41 -18.58 9.56
N TYR A 336 -2.02 -18.36 8.29
CA TYR A 336 -1.94 -17.08 7.61
C TYR A 336 -0.76 -16.23 8.09
N PRO A 337 0.51 -16.64 7.80
CA PRO A 337 1.67 -15.76 8.05
C PRO A 337 1.53 -14.48 7.22
N HIS A 338 1.71 -13.33 7.91
CA HIS A 338 1.35 -12.04 7.33
C HIS A 338 2.56 -11.12 7.14
N THR A 339 3.04 -10.45 8.18
CA THR A 339 4.19 -9.53 8.13
C THR A 339 5.41 -10.17 8.76
N LEU A 340 6.59 -10.02 8.16
CA LEU A 340 7.83 -10.54 8.71
C LEU A 340 8.91 -9.46 8.89
N ARG A 341 9.81 -9.67 9.85
CA ARG A 341 11.00 -8.84 10.11
C ARG A 341 12.15 -9.70 10.64
N PHE A 342 13.38 -9.30 10.31
CA PHE A 342 14.58 -9.90 10.89
C PHE A 342 14.97 -9.23 12.19
N ASP A 343 15.43 -10.00 13.15
CA ASP A 343 16.14 -9.47 14.32
C ASP A 343 17.66 -9.35 14.04
N GLN A 344 18.39 -8.78 15.00
CA GLN A 344 19.84 -8.56 14.89
C GLN A 344 20.67 -9.86 14.83
N ARG A 345 20.04 -11.02 15.12
CA ARG A 345 20.66 -12.36 15.04
C ARG A 345 20.34 -13.05 13.71
N GLY A 346 19.54 -12.41 12.82
CA GLY A 346 19.11 -12.99 11.57
C GLY A 346 17.92 -13.94 11.70
N ARG A 347 17.25 -14.02 12.87
CA ARG A 347 16.02 -14.78 13.02
C ARG A 347 14.84 -14.00 12.43
N ILE A 348 13.89 -14.72 11.89
CA ILE A 348 12.69 -14.16 11.28
C ILE A 348 11.56 -14.18 12.32
N TRP A 349 11.01 -13.01 12.61
CA TRP A 349 9.80 -12.86 13.40
C TRP A 349 8.64 -12.49 12.49
N TYR A 350 7.50 -13.13 12.66
CA TYR A 350 6.36 -12.91 11.76
C TYR A 350 5.03 -13.04 12.50
N THR A 351 4.07 -12.21 12.09
CA THR A 351 2.68 -12.32 12.57
C THR A 351 1.94 -13.42 11.84
N ILE A 352 1.02 -14.11 12.53
CA ILE A 352 0.20 -15.19 12.00
C ILE A 352 -1.26 -14.81 12.24
N ALA A 353 -1.87 -14.18 11.24
CA ALA A 353 -3.04 -13.34 11.41
C ALA A 353 -4.34 -14.11 11.74
N ALA A 354 -4.59 -15.26 11.11
CA ALA A 354 -5.87 -15.97 11.26
C ALA A 354 -5.98 -16.74 12.58
N SER A 355 -4.89 -17.01 13.26
CA SER A 355 -4.87 -17.84 14.48
C SER A 355 -4.34 -17.14 15.73
N ASN A 356 -4.10 -15.82 15.67
CA ASN A 356 -3.61 -15.00 16.77
C ASN A 356 -2.26 -15.50 17.34
N HIS A 357 -1.26 -15.69 16.46
CA HIS A 357 0.09 -16.08 16.86
C HIS A 357 1.15 -15.09 16.36
N VAL A 358 2.32 -15.14 16.97
CA VAL A 358 3.58 -14.63 16.42
C VAL A 358 4.56 -15.79 16.32
N GLY A 359 5.15 -15.94 15.14
CA GLY A 359 6.17 -16.96 14.89
C GLY A 359 7.58 -16.39 14.94
N MET A 360 8.53 -17.24 15.33
CA MET A 360 9.96 -17.05 15.17
C MET A 360 10.53 -18.24 14.40
N TYR A 361 11.36 -17.98 13.42
CA TYR A 361 12.09 -18.99 12.66
C TYR A 361 13.56 -18.59 12.57
N ASP A 362 14.45 -19.50 12.89
CA ASP A 362 15.89 -19.31 12.76
C ASP A 362 16.41 -20.04 11.51
N PRO A 363 16.76 -19.31 10.44
CA PRO A 363 17.28 -19.92 9.22
C PRO A 363 18.61 -20.66 9.39
N ALA A 364 19.40 -20.33 10.43
CA ALA A 364 20.70 -20.95 10.66
C ALA A 364 20.58 -22.34 11.29
N THR A 365 19.55 -22.57 12.10
CA THR A 365 19.31 -23.86 12.78
C THR A 365 18.16 -24.64 12.18
N GLY A 366 17.26 -23.97 11.45
CA GLY A 366 15.99 -24.55 10.98
C GLY A 366 14.92 -24.65 12.07
N GLU A 367 15.17 -24.10 13.26
CA GLU A 367 14.22 -24.15 14.38
C GLU A 367 13.14 -23.08 14.23
N GLY A 368 11.87 -23.48 14.39
CA GLY A 368 10.71 -22.63 14.42
C GLY A 368 9.97 -22.69 15.75
N ARG A 369 9.34 -21.58 16.14
CA ARG A 369 8.48 -21.51 17.31
C ARG A 369 7.32 -20.57 17.05
N GLU A 370 6.09 -21.00 17.31
CA GLU A 370 4.89 -20.20 17.16
C GLU A 370 4.27 -19.92 18.54
N LEU A 371 4.12 -18.64 18.87
CA LEU A 371 3.66 -18.17 20.18
C LEU A 371 2.22 -17.74 20.08
N ARG A 372 1.34 -18.40 20.82
CA ARG A 372 -0.05 -17.98 20.94
C ARG A 372 -0.15 -16.68 21.73
N LEU A 373 -0.85 -15.70 21.19
CA LEU A 373 -1.06 -14.41 21.82
C LEU A 373 -2.30 -14.42 22.73
N PRO A 374 -2.31 -13.62 23.80
CA PRO A 374 -3.47 -13.47 24.65
C PRO A 374 -4.69 -12.92 23.86
N ALA A 375 -5.82 -13.60 23.95
CA ALA A 375 -7.12 -13.09 23.54
C ALA A 375 -7.70 -12.16 24.61
N ARG A 376 -8.62 -11.26 24.24
CA ARG A 376 -9.26 -10.36 25.19
C ARG A 376 -10.34 -11.08 26.02
N THR A 377 -11.04 -12.02 25.39
CA THR A 377 -12.15 -12.76 26.02
C THR A 377 -11.98 -14.26 25.85
N LEU A 378 -12.60 -15.03 26.76
CA LEU A 378 -12.64 -16.50 26.66
C LEU A 378 -13.38 -16.97 25.38
N ALA A 379 -14.38 -16.23 24.93
CA ALA A 379 -15.12 -16.54 23.70
C ALA A 379 -14.21 -16.40 22.47
N GLN A 380 -13.42 -15.33 22.36
CA GLN A 380 -12.42 -15.17 21.31
C GLN A 380 -11.39 -16.30 21.36
N ASP A 381 -10.88 -16.64 22.55
CA ASP A 381 -9.90 -17.72 22.72
C ASP A 381 -10.48 -19.07 22.28
N ALA A 382 -11.73 -19.35 22.60
CA ALA A 382 -12.42 -20.59 22.17
C ALA A 382 -12.54 -20.67 20.65
N VAL A 383 -12.99 -19.58 19.99
CA VAL A 383 -13.09 -19.53 18.52
C VAL A 383 -11.73 -19.74 17.84
N LEU A 384 -10.69 -19.09 18.34
CA LEU A 384 -9.34 -19.26 17.80
C LEU A 384 -8.80 -20.69 17.97
N ARG A 385 -9.14 -21.37 19.08
CA ARG A 385 -8.80 -22.80 19.29
C ARG A 385 -9.57 -23.74 18.36
N MET A 386 -10.73 -23.34 17.87
CA MET A 386 -11.49 -24.13 16.91
C MET A 386 -10.97 -24.03 15.48
N MET A 387 -10.11 -23.07 15.15
CA MET A 387 -9.60 -22.86 13.78
C MET A 387 -8.99 -24.13 13.16
N PRO A 388 -8.11 -24.90 13.81
CA PRO A 388 -7.58 -26.14 13.25
C PRO A 388 -8.69 -27.14 12.92
N ALA A 389 -9.69 -27.29 13.80
CA ALA A 389 -10.82 -28.18 13.58
C ALA A 389 -11.71 -27.72 12.41
N LEU A 390 -11.94 -26.40 12.27
CA LEU A 390 -12.69 -25.83 11.16
C LEU A 390 -11.98 -26.06 9.83
N LEU A 391 -10.68 -25.84 9.76
CA LEU A 391 -9.88 -26.12 8.56
C LEU A 391 -9.82 -27.62 8.24
N TRP A 392 -9.77 -28.49 9.27
CA TRP A 392 -9.85 -29.93 9.08
C TRP A 392 -11.23 -30.37 8.55
N LEU A 393 -12.32 -29.87 9.14
CA LEU A 393 -13.68 -30.13 8.66
C LEU A 393 -13.86 -29.64 7.22
N GLY A 394 -13.30 -28.47 6.90
CA GLY A 394 -13.35 -27.93 5.55
C GLY A 394 -12.66 -28.79 4.49
N ARG A 395 -11.73 -29.68 4.84
CA ARG A 395 -11.17 -30.66 3.90
C ARG A 395 -12.17 -31.76 3.49
N HIS A 396 -13.20 -31.96 4.30
CA HIS A 396 -14.21 -33.00 4.09
C HIS A 396 -15.58 -32.43 3.71
N PHE A 397 -15.85 -31.15 4.06
CA PHE A 397 -17.13 -30.50 3.84
C PHE A 397 -16.90 -29.08 3.31
N ASP A 398 -17.73 -28.65 2.36
CA ASP A 398 -17.69 -27.25 1.89
C ASP A 398 -18.33 -26.31 2.92
N LEU A 399 -17.51 -25.57 3.64
CA LEU A 399 -17.93 -24.62 4.67
C LEU A 399 -18.06 -23.16 4.17
N ARG A 400 -17.83 -22.91 2.87
CA ARG A 400 -17.85 -21.55 2.28
C ARG A 400 -19.18 -20.83 2.46
N GLY A 401 -20.27 -21.56 2.49
CA GLY A 401 -21.60 -21.00 2.74
C GLY A 401 -21.80 -20.48 4.16
N ALA A 402 -21.20 -21.12 5.16
CA ALA A 402 -21.28 -20.70 6.55
C ALA A 402 -20.51 -19.39 6.81
N ALA A 403 -19.40 -19.18 6.13
CA ALA A 403 -18.59 -17.95 6.24
C ALA A 403 -19.29 -16.73 5.60
N ALA A 404 -20.22 -16.93 4.67
CA ALA A 404 -20.93 -15.83 3.99
C ALA A 404 -22.05 -15.17 4.83
N GLY A 405 -22.42 -15.76 5.98
CA GLY A 405 -23.62 -15.39 6.77
C GLY A 405 -23.51 -14.11 7.60
N GLY A 406 -22.38 -13.42 7.61
CA GLY A 406 -22.15 -12.24 8.46
C GLY A 406 -21.70 -12.60 9.88
N GLY A 407 -20.74 -11.86 10.39
CA GLY A 407 -20.17 -12.08 11.71
C GLY A 407 -21.15 -11.80 12.84
N SER A 408 -20.95 -12.44 13.96
CA SER A 408 -21.69 -12.24 15.22
C SER A 408 -21.39 -10.89 15.90
N GLY A 409 -20.74 -9.93 15.23
CA GLY A 409 -20.22 -8.70 15.85
C GLY A 409 -18.98 -8.93 16.74
N MET A 410 -18.58 -10.19 16.94
CA MET A 410 -17.37 -10.53 17.69
C MET A 410 -16.14 -10.32 16.80
N THR A 411 -15.30 -9.37 17.16
CA THR A 411 -14.00 -9.19 16.54
C THR A 411 -13.04 -10.32 16.96
N VAL A 412 -12.22 -10.78 16.02
CA VAL A 412 -11.13 -11.71 16.30
C VAL A 412 -9.83 -10.93 16.29
N PRO A 413 -8.93 -11.12 17.28
CA PRO A 413 -7.62 -10.49 17.25
C PRO A 413 -6.87 -10.86 15.97
N ILE A 414 -6.34 -9.85 15.30
CA ILE A 414 -5.52 -10.03 14.09
C ILE A 414 -4.15 -9.42 14.38
N PRO A 415 -3.14 -10.22 14.74
CA PRO A 415 -1.76 -9.74 14.76
C PRO A 415 -1.35 -9.36 13.35
N TYR A 416 -0.93 -8.09 13.20
CA TYR A 416 -0.80 -7.49 11.87
C TYR A 416 0.61 -7.00 11.57
N GLY A 417 1.01 -5.87 12.16
CA GLY A 417 2.36 -5.33 12.06
C GLY A 417 3.31 -5.98 13.05
N ILE A 418 4.57 -6.03 12.70
CA ILE A 418 5.65 -6.50 13.58
C ILE A 418 6.91 -5.68 13.28
N ASP A 419 7.66 -5.33 14.31
CA ASP A 419 9.01 -4.77 14.17
C ASP A 419 9.88 -5.16 15.36
N VAL A 420 11.20 -5.04 15.19
CA VAL A 420 12.19 -5.39 16.21
C VAL A 420 12.86 -4.12 16.71
N ALA A 421 12.79 -3.93 18.02
CA ALA A 421 13.42 -2.81 18.70
C ALA A 421 14.95 -2.91 18.70
N PRO A 422 15.68 -1.79 18.89
CA PRO A 422 17.14 -1.82 19.03
C PRO A 422 17.66 -2.70 20.20
N ASP A 423 16.86 -2.89 21.26
CA ASP A 423 17.17 -3.78 22.39
C ASP A 423 16.92 -5.27 22.08
N GLY A 424 16.43 -5.58 20.87
CA GLY A 424 16.09 -6.92 20.41
C GLY A 424 14.68 -7.38 20.78
N SER A 425 13.93 -6.63 21.58
CA SER A 425 12.52 -6.97 21.86
C SER A 425 11.67 -6.86 20.60
N VAL A 426 10.70 -7.77 20.46
CA VAL A 426 9.84 -7.86 19.28
C VAL A 426 8.48 -7.26 19.61
N TRP A 427 8.04 -6.34 18.79
CA TRP A 427 6.76 -5.66 18.98
C TRP A 427 5.80 -5.97 17.85
N PHE A 428 4.54 -6.21 18.18
CA PHE A 428 3.48 -6.50 17.23
C PHE A 428 2.21 -5.70 17.52
N SER A 429 1.38 -5.48 16.51
CA SER A 429 0.05 -4.88 16.65
C SER A 429 -1.04 -5.94 16.59
N GLN A 430 -2.17 -5.71 17.29
CA GLN A 430 -3.42 -6.45 17.11
C GLN A 430 -4.49 -5.49 16.56
N LEU A 431 -4.72 -5.54 15.24
CA LEU A 431 -5.52 -4.57 14.49
C LEU A 431 -6.94 -4.37 15.06
N ASN A 432 -7.62 -5.46 15.40
CA ASN A 432 -9.01 -5.41 15.87
C ASN A 432 -9.17 -5.20 17.38
N GLU A 433 -8.07 -5.17 18.14
CA GLU A 433 -8.11 -5.18 19.60
C GLU A 433 -7.61 -3.89 20.24
N HIS A 434 -7.22 -2.90 19.44
CA HIS A 434 -6.66 -1.63 19.91
C HIS A 434 -5.50 -1.84 20.88
N ARG A 435 -4.60 -2.79 20.56
CA ARG A 435 -3.44 -3.16 21.37
C ARG A 435 -2.20 -3.34 20.53
N ILE A 436 -1.07 -3.12 21.18
CA ILE A 436 0.23 -3.60 20.75
C ILE A 436 0.76 -4.60 21.78
N GLY A 437 1.70 -5.43 21.40
CA GLY A 437 2.33 -6.37 22.30
C GLY A 437 3.84 -6.38 22.15
N ARG A 438 4.53 -6.77 23.22
CA ARG A 438 5.98 -6.96 23.29
C ARG A 438 6.29 -8.43 23.60
N ILE A 439 7.25 -8.99 22.91
CA ILE A 439 7.81 -10.31 23.17
C ILE A 439 9.28 -10.15 23.55
N ASP A 440 9.67 -10.70 24.68
CA ASP A 440 11.06 -10.86 25.03
C ASP A 440 11.66 -12.04 24.24
N PRO A 441 12.71 -11.84 23.41
CA PRO A 441 13.20 -12.87 22.50
C PRO A 441 14.02 -13.98 23.18
N GLY A 442 14.31 -13.84 24.47
CA GLY A 442 15.03 -14.85 25.28
C GLY A 442 14.08 -15.75 26.07
N SER A 443 13.13 -15.15 26.79
CA SER A 443 12.15 -15.88 27.60
C SER A 443 10.85 -16.21 26.87
N PHE A 444 10.57 -15.53 25.76
CA PHE A 444 9.31 -15.55 25.03
C PHE A 444 8.10 -15.04 25.83
N ALA A 445 8.37 -14.30 26.90
CA ALA A 445 7.31 -13.64 27.67
C ALA A 445 6.61 -12.57 26.83
N ILE A 446 5.27 -12.54 26.92
CA ILE A 446 4.41 -11.63 26.14
C ILE A 446 3.80 -10.60 27.10
N GLU A 447 3.94 -9.34 26.77
CA GLU A 447 3.30 -8.20 27.43
C GLU A 447 2.37 -7.50 26.47
N MET A 448 1.14 -7.14 26.91
CA MET A 448 0.18 -6.39 26.09
C MET A 448 0.05 -4.96 26.58
N VAL A 449 -0.07 -4.01 25.66
CA VAL A 449 -0.23 -2.57 25.91
C VAL A 449 -1.45 -2.06 25.16
N GLU A 450 -2.40 -1.46 25.88
CA GLU A 450 -3.58 -0.83 25.27
C GLU A 450 -3.16 0.45 24.53
N THR A 451 -3.69 0.67 23.32
CA THR A 451 -3.48 1.91 22.59
C THR A 451 -4.65 2.88 22.81
N PRO A 452 -4.40 4.19 22.97
CA PRO A 452 -5.44 5.20 23.13
C PRO A 452 -6.13 5.55 21.79
N PHE A 453 -5.97 4.72 20.78
CA PHE A 453 -6.52 4.89 19.43
C PHE A 453 -6.86 3.52 18.82
N PRO A 454 -7.80 3.46 17.86
CA PRO A 454 -8.21 2.22 17.22
C PRO A 454 -7.23 1.79 16.11
N GLY A 455 -7.29 0.52 15.75
CA GLY A 455 -6.72 -0.03 14.53
C GLY A 455 -5.20 0.15 14.36
N PRO A 456 -4.35 -0.18 15.37
CA PRO A 456 -2.90 -0.18 15.17
C PRO A 456 -2.51 -1.18 14.08
N ARG A 457 -1.71 -0.72 13.08
CA ARG A 457 -1.41 -1.56 11.93
C ARG A 457 0.10 -1.78 11.75
N ARG A 458 0.70 -1.47 10.61
CA ARG A 458 2.12 -1.73 10.33
C ARG A 458 3.01 -0.65 10.93
N MET A 459 3.72 -0.97 11.97
CA MET A 459 4.50 -0.06 12.78
C MET A 459 6.01 -0.22 12.57
N ARG A 460 6.80 0.81 12.89
CA ARG A 460 8.26 0.86 12.72
C ARG A 460 8.93 1.61 13.85
N PHE A 461 10.10 1.12 14.25
CA PHE A 461 10.98 1.84 15.16
C PHE A 461 11.78 2.92 14.43
N ASP A 462 11.94 4.08 15.08
CA ASP A 462 12.89 5.11 14.66
C ASP A 462 14.32 4.82 15.18
N SER A 463 15.28 5.72 14.86
CA SER A 463 16.67 5.59 15.28
C SER A 463 16.86 5.70 16.79
N GLN A 464 15.89 6.26 17.52
CA GLN A 464 15.91 6.47 18.97
C GLN A 464 15.19 5.36 19.74
N GLY A 465 14.70 4.33 19.04
CA GLY A 465 13.98 3.22 19.66
C GLY A 465 12.54 3.54 20.05
N ARG A 466 11.93 4.56 19.48
CA ARG A 466 10.50 4.87 19.66
C ARG A 466 9.70 4.21 18.55
N LEU A 467 8.54 3.67 18.89
CA LEU A 467 7.67 2.94 17.96
C LEU A 467 6.64 3.88 17.34
N TRP A 468 6.67 3.99 16.02
CA TRP A 468 5.69 4.72 15.24
C TRP A 468 4.60 3.77 14.75
N ILE A 469 3.34 4.15 14.95
CA ILE A 469 2.17 3.29 14.75
C ILE A 469 1.14 4.04 13.91
N PRO A 470 0.75 3.54 12.73
CA PRO A 470 -0.39 4.07 12.00
C PRO A 470 -1.68 3.53 12.62
N SER A 471 -2.61 4.41 12.92
CA SER A 471 -3.97 4.08 13.34
C SER A 471 -4.88 4.01 12.11
N PHE A 472 -5.09 2.80 11.60
CA PHE A 472 -5.77 2.57 10.33
C PHE A 472 -7.19 3.12 10.30
N SER A 473 -8.00 2.81 11.29
CA SER A 473 -9.38 3.29 11.40
C SER A 473 -9.53 4.61 12.14
N GLY A 474 -8.46 5.11 12.79
CA GLY A 474 -8.46 6.40 13.48
C GLY A 474 -7.95 7.57 12.63
N GLY A 475 -7.35 7.30 11.45
CA GLY A 475 -6.84 8.34 10.56
C GLY A 475 -5.70 9.19 11.14
N LEU A 476 -4.89 8.61 12.02
CA LEU A 476 -3.79 9.29 12.71
C LEU A 476 -2.51 8.44 12.71
N ILE A 477 -1.39 9.04 13.06
CA ILE A 477 -0.18 8.35 13.48
C ILE A 477 0.09 8.59 14.95
N ALA A 478 0.66 7.60 15.63
CA ALA A 478 1.09 7.71 17.01
C ALA A 478 2.55 7.30 17.16
N ARG A 479 3.20 7.88 18.15
CA ARG A 479 4.53 7.48 18.62
C ARG A 479 4.39 6.95 20.04
N PHE A 480 4.90 5.76 20.27
CA PHE A 480 5.01 5.14 21.59
C PHE A 480 6.48 5.10 22.00
N ASP A 481 6.75 5.51 23.24
CA ASP A 481 8.07 5.38 23.84
C ASP A 481 8.07 4.15 24.77
N PRO A 482 8.81 3.08 24.44
CA PRO A 482 8.83 1.88 25.28
C PRO A 482 9.43 2.09 26.68
N GLN A 483 10.25 3.13 26.89
CA GLN A 483 10.89 3.42 28.18
C GLN A 483 9.94 4.15 29.13
N THR A 484 9.26 5.19 28.65
CA THR A 484 8.29 5.97 29.46
C THR A 484 6.87 5.41 29.41
N ARG A 485 6.59 4.55 28.43
CA ARG A 485 5.26 3.99 28.12
C ARG A 485 4.22 5.06 27.68
N GLU A 486 4.68 6.19 27.22
CA GLU A 486 3.83 7.29 26.80
C GLU A 486 3.51 7.23 25.30
N PHE A 487 2.27 7.58 24.97
CA PHE A 487 1.81 7.79 23.61
C PHE A 487 1.70 9.27 23.28
N LYS A 488 2.10 9.64 22.07
CA LYS A 488 1.76 10.93 21.45
C LYS A 488 1.22 10.68 20.06
N SER A 489 0.13 11.35 19.68
CA SER A 489 -0.53 11.14 18.39
C SER A 489 -0.77 12.44 17.63
N TRP A 490 -0.87 12.33 16.30
CA TRP A 490 -1.12 13.42 15.38
C TRP A 490 -2.14 12.98 14.34
N GLN A 491 -3.20 13.78 14.17
CA GLN A 491 -4.22 13.54 13.15
C GLN A 491 -3.61 13.78 11.77
N LEU A 492 -3.84 12.88 10.83
CA LEU A 492 -3.39 13.06 9.44
C LEU A 492 -4.19 14.18 8.75
N PRO A 493 -3.59 14.91 7.80
CA PRO A 493 -4.31 15.90 7.00
C PRO A 493 -5.31 15.25 6.04
N ASP A 494 -6.24 16.06 5.51
CA ASP A 494 -7.21 15.65 4.46
C ASP A 494 -8.07 14.43 4.84
N GLN A 495 -8.72 14.48 5.99
CA GLN A 495 -9.60 13.42 6.50
C GLN A 495 -10.81 13.14 5.58
N PRO A 496 -11.31 11.89 5.56
CA PRO A 496 -10.78 10.72 6.27
C PRO A 496 -9.52 10.16 5.63
N GLN A 497 -8.55 9.80 6.47
CA GLN A 497 -7.35 9.08 6.06
C GLN A 497 -7.36 7.66 6.61
N VAL A 498 -6.78 6.73 5.85
CA VAL A 498 -6.69 5.33 6.22
C VAL A 498 -5.24 4.88 6.04
N PRO A 499 -4.35 5.18 7.01
CA PRO A 499 -2.93 4.87 6.90
C PRO A 499 -2.69 3.36 7.03
N TYR A 500 -2.41 2.69 5.91
CA TYR A 500 -2.17 1.24 5.91
C TYR A 500 -0.85 0.87 6.58
N ALA A 501 0.21 1.56 6.20
CA ALA A 501 1.55 1.39 6.72
C ALA A 501 2.26 2.73 6.87
N LEU A 502 3.31 2.72 7.65
CA LEU A 502 4.31 3.76 7.67
C LEU A 502 5.71 3.13 7.66
N HIS A 503 6.70 3.92 7.24
CA HIS A 503 8.10 3.58 7.39
C HIS A 503 8.89 4.80 7.85
N VAL A 504 9.94 4.57 8.63
CA VAL A 504 10.80 5.64 9.17
C VAL A 504 12.13 5.63 8.41
N ASP A 505 12.48 6.73 7.78
CA ASP A 505 13.85 6.94 7.31
C ASP A 505 14.76 7.19 8.51
N ARG A 506 15.45 6.15 8.98
CA ARG A 506 16.30 6.21 10.19
C ARG A 506 17.50 7.16 10.08
N ARG A 507 17.81 7.69 8.88
CA ARG A 507 18.86 8.71 8.70
C ARG A 507 18.39 10.09 9.15
N SER A 508 17.10 10.37 9.01
CA SER A 508 16.48 11.66 9.33
C SER A 508 15.41 11.57 10.42
N ASP A 509 14.98 10.37 10.80
CA ASP A 509 13.80 10.07 11.60
C ASP A 509 12.49 10.62 11.00
N THR A 510 12.48 10.91 9.70
CA THR A 510 11.27 11.30 8.99
C THR A 510 10.36 10.10 8.81
N VAL A 511 9.07 10.28 9.09
CA VAL A 511 8.06 9.23 8.95
C VAL A 511 7.32 9.40 7.64
N TRP A 512 7.29 8.36 6.82
CA TRP A 512 6.52 8.30 5.59
C TRP A 512 5.33 7.37 5.76
N ILE A 513 4.16 7.80 5.31
CA ILE A 513 2.87 7.16 5.59
C ILE A 513 2.14 6.92 4.26
N CYS A 514 1.53 5.75 4.11
CA CYS A 514 0.63 5.46 3.01
C CYS A 514 -0.68 6.23 3.17
N GLY A 515 -0.95 7.20 2.30
CA GLY A 515 -2.24 7.88 2.18
C GLY A 515 -3.20 7.05 1.33
N THR A 516 -3.60 5.90 1.83
CA THR A 516 -4.23 4.81 1.07
C THR A 516 -5.56 5.20 0.44
N GLU A 517 -6.38 6.05 1.10
CA GLU A 517 -7.66 6.54 0.58
C GLU A 517 -7.53 7.85 -0.22
N SER A 518 -6.36 8.50 -0.21
CA SER A 518 -6.18 9.84 -0.77
C SER A 518 -5.25 9.91 -1.97
N ASP A 519 -4.85 8.76 -2.53
CA ASP A 519 -3.87 8.68 -3.62
C ASP A 519 -2.63 9.53 -3.34
N SER A 520 -2.03 9.35 -2.15
CA SER A 520 -0.88 10.14 -1.72
C SER A 520 0.11 9.34 -0.88
N LEU A 521 1.32 9.85 -0.78
CA LEU A 521 2.25 9.56 0.31
C LEU A 521 2.32 10.79 1.21
N ILE A 522 2.38 10.57 2.52
CA ILE A 522 2.40 11.64 3.49
C ILE A 522 3.71 11.58 4.26
N ARG A 523 4.47 12.65 4.27
CA ARG A 523 5.68 12.80 5.07
C ARG A 523 5.34 13.54 6.36
N PHE A 524 5.84 13.03 7.48
CA PHE A 524 5.80 13.70 8.78
C PHE A 524 7.20 13.98 9.28
N GLU A 525 7.46 15.21 9.67
CA GLU A 525 8.71 15.67 10.28
C GLU A 525 8.52 15.77 11.80
N PRO A 526 9.01 14.79 12.60
CA PRO A 526 8.70 14.74 14.03
C PRO A 526 9.16 15.93 14.86
N ARG A 527 10.26 16.60 14.45
CA ARG A 527 10.79 17.79 15.17
C ARG A 527 9.93 19.03 14.95
N ALA A 528 9.39 19.17 13.76
CA ALA A 528 8.54 20.31 13.37
C ALA A 528 7.05 20.02 13.58
N GLU A 529 6.70 18.77 13.85
CA GLU A 529 5.32 18.26 13.90
C GLU A 529 4.51 18.64 12.65
N ARG A 530 5.14 18.59 11.49
CA ARG A 530 4.61 19.07 10.23
C ARG A 530 4.39 17.93 9.25
N PHE A 531 3.21 17.90 8.65
CA PHE A 531 2.88 17.02 7.54
C PHE A 531 3.12 17.70 6.19
N THR A 532 3.55 16.89 5.22
CA THR A 532 3.60 17.26 3.80
C THR A 532 2.93 16.15 3.01
N VAL A 533 1.91 16.49 2.22
CA VAL A 533 1.18 15.54 1.37
C VAL A 533 1.75 15.57 -0.03
N TYR A 534 2.13 14.41 -0.54
CA TYR A 534 2.64 14.18 -1.90
C TYR A 534 1.58 13.42 -2.71
N PRO A 535 0.77 14.10 -3.51
CA PRO A 535 -0.27 13.45 -4.31
C PRO A 535 0.35 12.65 -5.46
N LEU A 536 -0.14 11.41 -5.62
CA LEU A 536 0.31 10.50 -6.67
C LEU A 536 -0.44 10.76 -7.98
N PRO A 537 0.21 10.57 -9.14
CA PRO A 537 -0.41 10.86 -10.44
C PRO A 537 -1.45 9.82 -10.88
N THR A 538 -1.30 8.56 -10.46
CA THR A 538 -2.28 7.50 -10.72
C THR A 538 -3.38 7.54 -9.66
N ARG A 539 -4.64 7.40 -10.07
CA ARG A 539 -5.79 7.34 -9.16
C ARG A 539 -6.10 5.91 -8.74
N VAL A 540 -6.69 5.76 -7.54
CA VAL A 540 -7.07 4.48 -6.91
C VAL A 540 -5.84 3.61 -6.63
N THR A 541 -4.86 4.20 -5.97
CA THR A 541 -3.54 3.58 -5.77
C THR A 541 -3.54 2.49 -4.69
N TYR A 542 -4.15 2.70 -3.55
CA TYR A 542 -4.15 1.80 -2.39
C TYR A 542 -2.76 1.29 -2.03
N THR A 543 -1.87 2.17 -1.56
CA THR A 543 -0.50 1.84 -1.17
C THR A 543 -0.44 1.05 0.14
N ARG A 544 0.46 0.04 0.26
CA ARG A 544 0.50 -0.89 1.41
C ARG A 544 1.82 -0.98 2.15
N GLU A 545 2.94 -0.81 1.48
CA GLU A 545 4.27 -0.85 2.09
C GLU A 545 5.11 0.29 1.52
N ILE A 546 6.06 0.76 2.30
CA ILE A 546 7.04 1.77 1.92
C ILE A 546 8.42 1.22 2.20
N ASP A 547 9.36 1.46 1.27
CA ASP A 547 10.78 1.21 1.48
C ASP A 547 11.62 2.35 0.90
N PHE A 548 12.90 2.40 1.25
CA PHE A 548 13.81 3.47 0.83
C PHE A 548 15.03 2.90 0.11
N ASP A 549 15.44 3.55 -0.96
CA ASP A 549 16.73 3.25 -1.55
C ASP A 549 17.90 4.00 -0.88
N ALA A 550 19.10 3.69 -1.34
CA ALA A 550 20.32 4.29 -0.80
C ALA A 550 20.38 5.82 -0.97
N GLN A 551 19.64 6.38 -1.93
CA GLN A 551 19.51 7.82 -2.16
C GLN A 551 18.43 8.49 -1.31
N GLY A 552 17.62 7.70 -0.59
CA GLY A 552 16.51 8.19 0.23
C GLY A 552 15.24 8.45 -0.54
N ARG A 553 15.14 7.93 -1.76
CA ARG A 553 13.90 7.96 -2.52
C ARG A 553 12.93 6.94 -1.95
N VAL A 554 11.67 7.27 -2.01
CA VAL A 554 10.58 6.51 -1.40
C VAL A 554 9.99 5.58 -2.45
N TRP A 555 9.85 4.31 -2.11
CA TRP A 555 9.29 3.29 -2.98
C TRP A 555 8.01 2.70 -2.38
N THR A 556 7.01 2.48 -3.21
CA THR A 556 5.76 1.82 -2.86
C THR A 556 5.16 1.11 -4.07
N SER A 557 4.03 0.42 -3.88
CA SER A 557 3.27 -0.22 -4.95
C SER A 557 1.80 0.22 -4.92
N ASN A 558 1.16 0.22 -6.08
CA ASN A 558 -0.28 0.33 -6.20
C ASN A 558 -0.89 -1.06 -6.08
N SER A 559 -1.68 -1.30 -5.05
CA SER A 559 -2.18 -2.64 -4.72
C SER A 559 -3.68 -2.69 -4.42
N ASN A 560 -4.47 -1.81 -5.03
CA ASN A 560 -5.92 -1.85 -4.91
C ASN A 560 -6.46 -3.20 -5.39
N ALA A 561 -7.28 -3.84 -4.61
CA ALA A 561 -7.90 -5.12 -4.95
C ALA A 561 -9.42 -4.97 -5.07
N PRO A 562 -10.00 -5.10 -6.26
CA PRO A 562 -9.38 -5.59 -7.52
C PRO A 562 -8.63 -4.51 -8.30
N THR A 563 -7.57 -4.94 -8.95
CA THR A 563 -6.64 -4.07 -9.71
C THR A 563 -7.28 -3.31 -10.85
N TRP A 564 -8.34 -3.84 -11.47
CA TRP A 564 -9.05 -3.12 -12.54
C TRP A 564 -9.67 -1.78 -12.10
N GLN A 565 -9.77 -1.51 -10.79
CA GLN A 565 -10.19 -0.21 -10.27
C GLN A 565 -9.07 0.84 -10.34
N ILE A 566 -7.81 0.44 -10.37
CA ILE A 566 -6.67 1.35 -10.56
C ILE A 566 -6.80 2.01 -11.93
N GLU A 567 -6.48 3.28 -12.02
CA GLU A 567 -6.43 3.99 -13.29
C GLU A 567 -5.43 3.31 -14.26
N GLY A 568 -5.89 2.94 -15.46
CA GLY A 568 -5.16 2.10 -16.40
C GLY A 568 -5.37 0.60 -16.20
N GLY A 569 -5.90 0.15 -15.05
CA GLY A 569 -6.28 -1.25 -14.79
C GLY A 569 -5.10 -2.20 -14.60
N VAL A 570 -3.90 -1.68 -14.34
CA VAL A 570 -2.66 -2.44 -14.10
C VAL A 570 -1.97 -1.88 -12.87
N PRO A 571 -1.37 -2.73 -12.02
CA PRO A 571 -0.64 -2.25 -10.85
C PRO A 571 0.71 -1.67 -11.26
N LYS A 572 1.27 -0.82 -10.39
CA LYS A 572 2.54 -0.13 -10.64
C LYS A 572 3.43 -0.17 -9.42
N ILE A 573 4.73 -0.19 -9.66
CA ILE A 573 5.74 0.21 -8.68
C ILE A 573 5.93 1.72 -8.82
N VAL A 574 5.96 2.40 -7.70
CA VAL A 574 6.05 3.86 -7.61
C VAL A 574 7.33 4.24 -6.89
N ARG A 575 8.09 5.16 -7.47
CA ARG A 575 9.22 5.83 -6.83
C ARG A 575 8.91 7.32 -6.70
N LEU A 576 8.98 7.83 -5.51
CA LEU A 576 8.89 9.26 -5.24
C LEU A 576 10.27 9.78 -4.83
N ASP A 577 10.79 10.72 -5.60
CA ASP A 577 12.02 11.45 -5.29
C ASP A 577 11.66 12.87 -4.82
N PRO A 578 11.75 13.16 -3.52
CA PRO A 578 11.38 14.47 -3.01
C PRO A 578 12.41 15.55 -3.33
N ASN A 579 13.62 15.18 -3.77
CA ASN A 579 14.71 16.10 -4.08
C ASN A 579 15.49 15.60 -5.32
N PRO A 580 14.93 15.69 -6.51
CA PRO A 580 15.50 15.05 -7.71
C PRO A 580 16.76 15.73 -8.27
N GLY A 581 17.35 16.73 -7.59
CA GLY A 581 18.55 17.46 -7.99
C GLY A 581 18.28 18.68 -8.84
#